data_269ef5984cedc1c8130cf388a139d04b
#
_entry.id   269ef5984cedc1c8130cf388a139d04b
#
_cell.length_a   1.000
_cell.length_b   1.000
_cell.length_c   1.000
_cell.angle_alpha   90.00
_cell.angle_beta   90.00
_cell.angle_gamma   90.00
#
_symmetry.space_group_name_H-M   'P 1'
#
loop_
_entity.id
_entity.type
_entity.pdbx_description
1 polymer ?
#
loop_
_entity_poly.entity_id
_entity_poly.type
_entity_poly.pdbx_seq_one_letter_code
_entity_poly.pdbx_strand_id
1 'polypeptide(L)'
;LKVIILEPKEDFEVPVEAEVIKPDEFAGLTIDEIESLKVHEGNTERELGELFDVEGETADDPEDIEIRIAGDVPNVKYIGHAMTAGRIVIEGDAGMHTGAEMEGGELIVKGDADSWVGREMKGGKLIVEGDAGDYVGSTYRGEWRGTKGGTIIVKGDAGNEIGEWMADGEIIIEGSVGKMAGIHMQGGRIIVKGDADLWAGAEMEGGEIIIMGRAEDVLPGFKYEGVTEVDGVPGTYHMFVGDHACGPDVEGKLYLNSALNPRP
;
A
#
# COMPACT_ATOMS: atom_id res chain seq x y z
N LEU A 1 -3.30 24.15 3.82
CA LEU A 1 -4.19 23.38 2.95
C LEU A 1 -5.61 23.88 3.09
N LYS A 2 -6.34 23.95 1.99
CA LYS A 2 -7.80 24.10 1.97
C LYS A 2 -8.42 22.73 2.16
N VAL A 3 -9.44 22.61 3.00
CA VAL A 3 -10.04 21.34 3.35
C VAL A 3 -11.39 21.20 2.65
N ILE A 4 -11.54 20.06 1.96
CA ILE A 4 -12.80 19.61 1.37
C ILE A 4 -13.22 18.36 2.11
N ILE A 5 -14.43 18.37 2.66
CA ILE A 5 -14.99 17.25 3.43
C ILE A 5 -15.99 16.51 2.54
N LEU A 6 -15.83 15.22 2.46
CA LEU A 6 -16.78 14.28 1.84
C LEU A 6 -17.40 13.44 2.95
N GLU A 7 -18.69 13.59 3.19
CA GLU A 7 -19.45 12.78 4.14
C GLU A 7 -20.34 11.79 3.37
N PRO A 8 -20.14 10.46 3.51
CA PRO A 8 -20.99 9.47 2.87
C PRO A 8 -22.46 9.63 3.30
N LYS A 9 -23.39 9.68 2.35
CA LYS A 9 -24.83 9.81 2.62
C LYS A 9 -25.47 8.53 3.13
N GLU A 10 -24.83 7.40 2.87
CA GLU A 10 -25.28 6.05 3.25
C GLU A 10 -24.12 5.07 3.29
N ASP A 11 -24.33 3.90 3.86
CA ASP A 11 -23.43 2.77 3.74
C ASP A 11 -23.59 2.16 2.33
N PHE A 12 -22.53 2.13 1.54
CA PHE A 12 -22.58 1.62 0.17
C PHE A 12 -22.62 0.09 0.18
N GLU A 13 -23.75 -0.49 -0.25
CA GLU A 13 -23.88 -1.95 -0.43
C GLU A 13 -23.24 -2.42 -1.75
N VAL A 14 -23.26 -1.56 -2.77
CA VAL A 14 -22.65 -1.80 -4.09
C VAL A 14 -21.32 -1.08 -4.15
N PRO A 15 -20.24 -1.74 -4.64
CA PRO A 15 -18.96 -1.07 -4.77
C PRO A 15 -19.01 0.17 -5.64
N VAL A 16 -18.39 1.26 -5.16
CA VAL A 16 -18.25 2.53 -5.86
C VAL A 16 -16.83 2.69 -6.36
N GLU A 17 -16.64 2.89 -7.65
CA GLU A 17 -15.35 3.25 -8.24
C GLU A 17 -15.26 4.78 -8.32
N ALA A 18 -14.35 5.36 -7.52
CA ALA A 18 -14.26 6.80 -7.29
C ALA A 18 -12.84 7.34 -7.54
N GLU A 19 -12.27 7.08 -8.70
CA GLU A 19 -10.94 7.53 -9.13
C GLU A 19 -10.81 9.07 -9.14
N VAL A 20 -11.94 9.78 -9.16
CA VAL A 20 -11.99 11.23 -9.12
C VAL A 20 -11.70 11.80 -7.71
N ILE A 21 -11.78 10.99 -6.64
CA ILE A 21 -11.50 11.46 -5.28
C ILE A 21 -9.98 11.57 -5.11
N LYS A 22 -9.44 12.70 -5.57
CA LYS A 22 -8.04 13.10 -5.41
C LYS A 22 -7.90 14.62 -5.57
N PRO A 23 -6.89 15.24 -4.93
CA PRO A 23 -6.65 16.68 -5.05
C PRO A 23 -6.48 17.16 -6.46
N ASP A 24 -5.86 16.36 -7.34
CA ASP A 24 -5.62 16.68 -8.75
C ASP A 24 -6.92 16.95 -9.52
N GLU A 25 -7.97 16.20 -9.27
CA GLU A 25 -9.27 16.36 -9.92
C GLU A 25 -10.12 17.48 -9.29
N PHE A 26 -9.85 17.83 -8.04
CA PHE A 26 -10.61 18.87 -7.32
C PHE A 26 -10.00 20.26 -7.49
N ALA A 27 -8.72 20.35 -7.88
CA ALA A 27 -8.02 21.62 -8.06
C ALA A 27 -8.69 22.48 -9.12
N GLY A 28 -8.92 23.75 -8.78
CA GLY A 28 -9.56 24.73 -9.66
C GLY A 28 -11.07 24.58 -9.84
N LEU A 29 -11.70 23.59 -9.22
CA LEU A 29 -13.15 23.39 -9.27
C LEU A 29 -13.85 24.08 -8.09
N THR A 30 -15.09 24.47 -8.30
CA THR A 30 -16.04 24.84 -7.24
C THR A 30 -16.64 23.60 -6.58
N ILE A 31 -17.26 23.73 -5.41
CA ILE A 31 -17.95 22.61 -4.75
C ILE A 31 -19.03 22.01 -5.66
N ASP A 32 -19.83 22.81 -6.33
CA ASP A 32 -20.89 22.34 -7.25
C ASP A 32 -20.31 21.54 -8.43
N GLU A 33 -19.13 21.91 -8.92
CA GLU A 33 -18.43 21.18 -9.98
C GLU A 33 -17.83 19.88 -9.45
N ILE A 34 -17.32 19.84 -8.22
CA ILE A 34 -16.86 18.62 -7.57
C ILE A 34 -18.02 17.64 -7.35
N GLU A 35 -19.19 18.13 -6.87
CA GLU A 35 -20.40 17.30 -6.73
C GLU A 35 -20.85 16.67 -8.07
N SER A 36 -20.59 17.36 -9.17
CA SER A 36 -20.97 16.90 -10.53
C SER A 36 -19.98 15.90 -11.15
N LEU A 37 -18.84 15.60 -10.49
CA LEU A 37 -17.87 14.62 -10.97
C LEU A 37 -18.52 13.23 -11.02
N LYS A 38 -18.12 12.43 -12.04
CA LYS A 38 -18.73 11.13 -12.28
C LYS A 38 -17.97 10.02 -11.56
N VAL A 39 -18.73 9.15 -10.92
CA VAL A 39 -18.30 7.91 -10.26
C VAL A 39 -19.17 6.76 -10.76
N HIS A 40 -18.74 5.52 -10.52
CA HIS A 40 -19.53 4.33 -10.90
C HIS A 40 -19.93 3.54 -9.66
N GLU A 41 -21.23 3.45 -9.40
CA GLU A 41 -21.81 2.54 -8.44
C GLU A 41 -22.19 1.24 -9.16
N GLY A 42 -21.37 0.21 -9.03
CA GLY A 42 -21.50 -0.99 -9.85
C GLY A 42 -21.38 -0.68 -11.34
N ASN A 43 -22.48 -0.86 -12.07
CA ASN A 43 -22.57 -0.55 -13.51
C ASN A 43 -23.32 0.76 -13.82
N THR A 44 -23.62 1.57 -12.81
CA THR A 44 -24.39 2.81 -12.94
C THR A 44 -23.49 4.01 -12.72
N GLU A 45 -23.46 4.92 -13.70
CA GLU A 45 -22.80 6.22 -13.52
C GLU A 45 -23.64 7.12 -12.61
N ARG A 46 -23.01 7.71 -11.60
CA ARG A 46 -23.60 8.61 -10.64
C ARG A 46 -22.77 9.90 -10.56
N GLU A 47 -23.34 10.95 -10.00
CA GLU A 47 -22.59 12.13 -9.58
C GLU A 47 -22.05 11.94 -8.16
N LEU A 48 -20.86 12.46 -7.89
CA LEU A 48 -20.23 12.35 -6.55
C LEU A 48 -21.17 12.92 -5.47
N GLY A 49 -21.82 14.05 -5.75
CA GLY A 49 -22.77 14.68 -4.86
C GLY A 49 -24.06 13.90 -4.61
N GLU A 50 -24.37 12.87 -5.41
CA GLU A 50 -25.47 11.96 -5.08
C GLU A 50 -25.10 10.98 -3.95
N LEU A 51 -23.80 10.66 -3.81
CA LEU A 51 -23.27 9.67 -2.87
C LEU A 51 -22.65 10.31 -1.63
N PHE A 52 -22.12 11.53 -1.76
CA PHE A 52 -21.47 12.27 -0.68
C PHE A 52 -22.05 13.66 -0.53
N ASP A 53 -22.17 14.14 0.71
CA ASP A 53 -22.27 15.58 0.98
C ASP A 53 -20.86 16.18 0.87
N VAL A 54 -20.70 17.24 0.09
CA VAL A 54 -19.42 17.88 -0.21
C VAL A 54 -19.40 19.29 0.37
N GLU A 55 -18.48 19.56 1.29
CA GLU A 55 -18.37 20.86 1.94
C GLU A 55 -16.91 21.32 2.02
N GLY A 56 -16.66 22.61 2.13
CA GLY A 56 -15.33 23.15 2.39
C GLY A 56 -14.88 24.23 1.44
N GLU A 57 -13.55 24.34 1.30
CA GLU A 57 -12.89 25.33 0.46
C GLU A 57 -11.95 24.65 -0.53
N THR A 58 -11.99 25.09 -1.78
CA THR A 58 -11.14 24.61 -2.87
C THR A 58 -9.88 25.48 -3.05
N ALA A 59 -8.92 25.01 -3.80
CA ALA A 59 -7.73 25.73 -4.23
C ALA A 59 -7.41 25.42 -5.69
N ASP A 60 -6.62 26.27 -6.33
CA ASP A 60 -6.23 26.08 -7.74
C ASP A 60 -5.12 25.04 -7.91
N ASP A 61 -4.33 24.81 -6.86
CA ASP A 61 -3.19 23.88 -6.86
C ASP A 61 -3.51 22.65 -6.01
N PRO A 62 -3.35 21.42 -6.52
CA PRO A 62 -3.58 20.21 -5.74
C PRO A 62 -2.70 20.12 -4.48
N GLU A 63 -1.51 20.72 -4.46
CA GLU A 63 -0.65 20.77 -3.27
C GLU A 63 -1.31 21.49 -2.09
N ASP A 64 -2.22 22.41 -2.35
CA ASP A 64 -2.94 23.21 -1.35
C ASP A 64 -4.27 22.57 -0.89
N ILE A 65 -4.62 21.38 -1.36
CA ILE A 65 -5.86 20.67 -1.03
C ILE A 65 -5.63 19.52 -0.06
N GLU A 66 -6.47 19.47 0.98
CA GLU A 66 -6.71 18.26 1.80
C GLU A 66 -8.16 17.79 1.55
N ILE A 67 -8.33 16.56 1.09
CA ILE A 67 -9.64 15.89 1.05
C ILE A 67 -9.78 15.06 2.32
N ARG A 68 -10.88 15.27 3.05
CA ARG A 68 -11.19 14.52 4.26
C ARG A 68 -12.49 13.75 4.06
N ILE A 69 -12.43 12.42 4.15
CA ILE A 69 -13.61 11.57 4.10
C ILE A 69 -14.03 11.26 5.52
N ALA A 70 -15.24 11.72 5.90
CA ALA A 70 -15.76 11.65 7.26
C ALA A 70 -16.56 10.34 7.46
N GLY A 71 -15.86 9.26 7.83
CA GLY A 71 -16.48 7.96 8.12
C GLY A 71 -15.88 6.80 7.32
N ASP A 72 -16.56 5.65 7.44
CA ASP A 72 -16.15 4.40 6.81
C ASP A 72 -16.59 4.35 5.35
N VAL A 73 -15.68 3.96 4.47
CA VAL A 73 -15.94 3.80 3.04
C VAL A 73 -15.35 2.47 2.49
N PRO A 74 -15.62 1.32 3.15
CA PRO A 74 -14.98 0.04 2.80
C PRO A 74 -15.35 -0.46 1.40
N ASN A 75 -16.44 0.04 0.81
CA ASN A 75 -16.88 -0.30 -0.54
C ASN A 75 -16.57 0.80 -1.57
N VAL A 76 -15.84 1.86 -1.21
CA VAL A 76 -15.37 2.87 -2.17
C VAL A 76 -13.94 2.55 -2.61
N LYS A 77 -13.76 2.28 -3.89
CA LYS A 77 -12.50 1.86 -4.50
C LYS A 77 -11.79 3.03 -5.15
N TYR A 78 -10.47 2.90 -5.31
CA TYR A 78 -9.61 3.82 -6.07
C TYR A 78 -9.51 5.23 -5.50
N ILE A 79 -9.80 5.45 -4.21
CA ILE A 79 -9.55 6.76 -3.57
C ILE A 79 -8.04 7.07 -3.66
N GLY A 80 -7.69 8.25 -4.18
CA GLY A 80 -6.29 8.67 -4.39
C GLY A 80 -5.58 7.99 -5.56
N HIS A 81 -6.32 7.36 -6.50
CA HIS A 81 -5.74 6.72 -7.68
C HIS A 81 -4.94 7.72 -8.51
N ALA A 82 -3.68 7.38 -8.78
CA ALA A 82 -2.74 8.21 -9.54
C ALA A 82 -2.61 9.66 -9.03
N MET A 83 -2.84 9.90 -7.72
CA MET A 83 -2.68 11.19 -7.07
C MET A 83 -1.23 11.66 -7.18
N THR A 84 -1.00 12.93 -7.55
CA THR A 84 0.35 13.48 -7.71
C THR A 84 0.77 14.39 -6.57
N ALA A 85 -0.18 15.06 -5.87
CA ALA A 85 0.10 16.04 -4.84
C ALA A 85 -1.07 16.18 -3.85
N GLY A 86 -0.90 16.99 -2.81
CA GLY A 86 -1.92 17.26 -1.80
C GLY A 86 -2.05 16.16 -0.77
N ARG A 87 -3.21 16.11 -0.11
CA ARG A 87 -3.43 15.18 1.00
C ARG A 87 -4.85 14.59 0.97
N ILE A 88 -4.95 13.31 1.33
CA ILE A 88 -6.25 12.67 1.60
C ILE A 88 -6.20 12.06 2.99
N VAL A 89 -7.26 12.25 3.79
CA VAL A 89 -7.46 11.60 5.08
C VAL A 89 -8.82 10.91 5.07
N ILE A 90 -8.82 9.60 5.24
CA ILE A 90 -10.03 8.81 5.43
C ILE A 90 -10.14 8.53 6.92
N GLU A 91 -11.18 9.05 7.58
CA GLU A 91 -11.34 8.98 9.04
C GLU A 91 -11.81 7.59 9.53
N GLY A 92 -12.13 6.68 8.65
CA GLY A 92 -12.53 5.31 8.91
C GLY A 92 -11.86 4.30 7.98
N ASP A 93 -12.59 3.23 7.67
CA ASP A 93 -12.13 2.16 6.79
C ASP A 93 -12.17 2.56 5.32
N ALA A 94 -11.25 2.01 4.53
CA ALA A 94 -11.12 2.27 3.11
C ALA A 94 -11.26 1.00 2.26
N GLY A 95 -11.79 1.16 1.06
CA GLY A 95 -11.98 0.06 0.12
C GLY A 95 -10.72 -0.30 -0.68
N MET A 96 -10.90 -1.27 -1.58
CA MET A 96 -9.84 -1.82 -2.43
C MET A 96 -9.18 -0.73 -3.30
N HIS A 97 -7.91 -0.95 -3.63
CA HIS A 97 -7.13 -0.09 -4.53
C HIS A 97 -6.93 1.35 -4.02
N THR A 98 -7.10 1.60 -2.72
CA THR A 98 -6.80 2.92 -2.13
C THR A 98 -5.33 3.27 -2.33
N GLY A 99 -5.05 4.47 -2.90
CA GLY A 99 -3.71 4.92 -3.25
C GLY A 99 -3.05 4.18 -4.42
N ALA A 100 -3.83 3.44 -5.24
CA ALA A 100 -3.28 2.75 -6.40
C ALA A 100 -2.62 3.74 -7.36
N GLU A 101 -1.43 3.38 -7.87
CA GLU A 101 -0.63 4.15 -8.82
C GLU A 101 -0.25 5.58 -8.35
N MET A 102 -0.40 5.87 -7.08
CA MET A 102 -0.07 7.15 -6.47
C MET A 102 1.37 7.58 -6.83
N GLU A 103 1.55 8.81 -7.28
CA GLU A 103 2.82 9.37 -7.75
C GLU A 103 3.44 10.36 -6.74
N GLY A 104 2.62 10.94 -5.87
CA GLY A 104 3.04 11.93 -4.87
C GLY A 104 1.97 12.20 -3.83
N GLY A 105 2.19 13.22 -2.99
CA GLY A 105 1.27 13.58 -1.92
C GLY A 105 1.26 12.61 -0.73
N GLU A 106 0.27 12.75 0.15
CA GLU A 106 0.09 11.91 1.34
C GLU A 106 -1.37 11.41 1.44
N LEU A 107 -1.55 10.10 1.65
CA LEU A 107 -2.84 9.49 1.89
C LEU A 107 -2.80 8.74 3.24
N ILE A 108 -3.78 9.02 4.11
CA ILE A 108 -3.89 8.42 5.44
C ILE A 108 -5.27 7.77 5.57
N VAL A 109 -5.29 6.48 5.90
CA VAL A 109 -6.47 5.73 6.31
C VAL A 109 -6.39 5.55 7.82
N LYS A 110 -7.38 6.03 8.58
CA LYS A 110 -7.41 5.93 10.05
C LYS A 110 -7.89 4.57 10.56
N GLY A 111 -8.72 3.89 9.78
CA GLY A 111 -9.20 2.54 10.01
C GLY A 111 -8.39 1.50 9.25
N ASP A 112 -9.08 0.43 8.87
CA ASP A 112 -8.54 -0.64 8.05
C ASP A 112 -8.65 -0.31 6.56
N ALA A 113 -7.85 -0.97 5.74
CA ALA A 113 -7.94 -0.88 4.30
C ALA A 113 -8.04 -2.27 3.66
N ASP A 114 -8.88 -2.38 2.63
CA ASP A 114 -9.03 -3.65 1.90
C ASP A 114 -7.80 -3.91 1.00
N SER A 115 -7.86 -4.90 0.17
CA SER A 115 -6.78 -5.40 -0.67
C SER A 115 -6.29 -4.40 -1.73
N TRP A 116 -5.05 -4.61 -2.22
CA TRP A 116 -4.38 -3.79 -3.24
C TRP A 116 -4.12 -2.33 -2.84
N VAL A 117 -3.94 -2.06 -1.56
CA VAL A 117 -3.50 -0.73 -1.07
C VAL A 117 -2.15 -0.37 -1.68
N GLY A 118 -2.03 0.82 -2.26
CA GLY A 118 -0.80 1.30 -2.87
C GLY A 118 -0.31 0.48 -4.08
N ARG A 119 -1.21 -0.25 -4.73
CA ARG A 119 -0.89 -1.05 -5.92
C ARG A 119 -0.16 -0.20 -6.96
N GLU A 120 0.99 -0.69 -7.44
CA GLU A 120 1.80 -0.03 -8.47
C GLU A 120 2.19 1.43 -8.13
N MET A 121 2.27 1.76 -6.84
CA MET A 121 2.64 3.08 -6.35
C MET A 121 4.01 3.51 -6.90
N LYS A 122 4.14 4.76 -7.33
CA LYS A 122 5.33 5.33 -7.96
C LYS A 122 6.04 6.36 -7.08
N GLY A 123 5.32 6.93 -6.10
CA GLY A 123 5.83 7.96 -5.20
C GLY A 123 4.83 8.34 -4.12
N GLY A 124 5.17 9.34 -3.30
CA GLY A 124 4.33 9.81 -2.21
C GLY A 124 4.38 8.92 -0.97
N LYS A 125 3.43 9.12 -0.07
CA LYS A 125 3.34 8.41 1.21
C LYS A 125 1.92 7.96 1.49
N LEU A 126 1.75 6.67 1.76
CA LEU A 126 0.48 6.06 2.12
C LEU A 126 0.60 5.43 3.52
N ILE A 127 -0.34 5.75 4.41
CA ILE A 127 -0.38 5.22 5.77
C ILE A 127 -1.76 4.60 6.02
N VAL A 128 -1.77 3.34 6.47
CA VAL A 128 -2.95 2.68 7.03
C VAL A 128 -2.70 2.54 8.53
N GLU A 129 -3.57 3.12 9.37
CA GLU A 129 -3.42 3.05 10.83
C GLU A 129 -3.94 1.74 11.43
N GLY A 130 -4.85 1.07 10.75
CA GLY A 130 -5.34 -0.28 11.05
C GLY A 130 -4.62 -1.37 10.27
N ASP A 131 -5.37 -2.42 9.96
CA ASP A 131 -4.93 -3.56 9.16
C ASP A 131 -5.11 -3.29 7.66
N ALA A 132 -4.38 -4.04 6.83
CA ALA A 132 -4.57 -4.03 5.38
C ALA A 132 -4.80 -5.45 4.84
N GLY A 133 -5.59 -5.54 3.79
CA GLY A 133 -5.86 -6.82 3.11
C GLY A 133 -4.65 -7.37 2.33
N ASP A 134 -4.92 -8.24 1.39
CA ASP A 134 -3.91 -8.86 0.53
C ASP A 134 -3.35 -7.86 -0.50
N TYR A 135 -2.17 -8.15 -1.05
CA TYR A 135 -1.57 -7.44 -2.20
C TYR A 135 -1.18 -5.98 -1.94
N VAL A 136 -0.81 -5.62 -0.70
CA VAL A 136 -0.29 -4.28 -0.40
C VAL A 136 0.97 -3.99 -1.24
N GLY A 137 0.98 -2.90 -2.02
CA GLY A 137 2.10 -2.50 -2.86
C GLY A 137 2.41 -3.44 -4.03
N SER A 138 1.51 -4.36 -4.33
CA SER A 138 1.68 -5.37 -5.38
C SER A 138 1.39 -4.81 -6.77
N THR A 139 1.56 -5.66 -7.77
CA THR A 139 1.10 -5.42 -9.14
C THR A 139 -0.35 -5.87 -9.34
N TYR A 140 -0.96 -5.47 -10.44
CA TYR A 140 -2.24 -6.04 -10.89
C TYR A 140 -1.98 -7.22 -11.83
N ARG A 141 -2.94 -8.14 -11.92
CA ARG A 141 -2.81 -9.37 -12.73
C ARG A 141 -2.45 -9.06 -14.18
N GLY A 142 -1.35 -9.64 -14.63
CA GLY A 142 -0.84 -9.49 -15.99
C GLY A 142 0.24 -8.42 -16.16
N GLU A 143 0.47 -7.62 -15.13
CA GLU A 143 1.61 -6.72 -15.02
C GLU A 143 2.74 -7.38 -14.21
N TRP A 144 3.97 -6.91 -14.35
CA TRP A 144 5.17 -7.45 -13.69
C TRP A 144 6.03 -6.37 -13.02
N ARG A 145 5.39 -5.30 -12.60
CA ARG A 145 6.02 -4.21 -11.84
C ARG A 145 5.02 -3.65 -10.85
N GLY A 146 5.12 -4.09 -9.61
CA GLY A 146 4.40 -3.56 -8.47
C GLY A 146 4.85 -2.14 -8.09
N THR A 147 4.99 -1.87 -6.81
CA THR A 147 5.51 -0.59 -6.31
C THR A 147 6.86 -0.24 -6.94
N LYS A 148 6.98 0.99 -7.42
CA LYS A 148 8.14 1.56 -8.15
C LYS A 148 8.80 2.70 -7.39
N GLY A 149 8.25 3.09 -6.24
CA GLY A 149 8.73 4.18 -5.40
C GLY A 149 7.73 4.58 -4.33
N GLY A 150 8.11 5.54 -3.48
CA GLY A 150 7.30 5.99 -2.37
C GLY A 150 7.38 5.09 -1.14
N THR A 151 6.53 5.37 -0.15
CA THR A 151 6.51 4.66 1.12
C THR A 151 5.09 4.26 1.49
N ILE A 152 4.88 2.98 1.76
CA ILE A 152 3.61 2.44 2.30
C ILE A 152 3.87 1.98 3.73
N ILE A 153 3.04 2.43 4.68
CA ILE A 153 3.12 2.06 6.09
C ILE A 153 1.77 1.49 6.52
N VAL A 154 1.76 0.25 7.00
CA VAL A 154 0.60 -0.37 7.65
C VAL A 154 0.95 -0.55 9.12
N LYS A 155 0.19 0.07 10.04
CA LYS A 155 0.45 -0.02 11.49
C LYS A 155 -0.06 -1.31 12.11
N GLY A 156 -1.06 -1.93 11.50
CA GLY A 156 -1.58 -3.25 11.86
C GLY A 156 -0.91 -4.38 11.08
N ASP A 157 -1.66 -5.45 10.90
CA ASP A 157 -1.27 -6.61 10.11
C ASP A 157 -1.57 -6.38 8.62
N ALA A 158 -0.90 -7.13 7.74
CA ALA A 158 -1.21 -7.16 6.32
C ALA A 158 -1.39 -8.61 5.82
N GLY A 159 -2.17 -8.77 4.76
CA GLY A 159 -2.50 -10.07 4.19
C GLY A 159 -1.36 -10.71 3.40
N ASN A 160 -1.71 -11.48 2.39
CA ASN A 160 -0.78 -12.25 1.56
C ASN A 160 -0.19 -11.39 0.42
N GLU A 161 0.93 -11.85 -0.12
CA GLU A 161 1.55 -11.36 -1.36
C GLU A 161 1.82 -9.84 -1.35
N ILE A 162 2.16 -9.29 -0.17
CA ILE A 162 2.58 -7.88 -0.07
C ILE A 162 3.86 -7.67 -0.88
N GLY A 163 3.95 -6.55 -1.62
CA GLY A 163 5.13 -6.22 -2.43
C GLY A 163 5.40 -7.17 -3.58
N GLU A 164 4.38 -7.92 -4.06
CA GLU A 164 4.52 -8.76 -5.26
C GLU A 164 5.01 -7.91 -6.43
N TRP A 165 6.07 -8.38 -7.11
CA TRP A 165 6.73 -7.66 -8.21
C TRP A 165 7.22 -6.25 -7.86
N MET A 166 7.48 -5.96 -6.58
CA MET A 166 8.03 -4.67 -6.15
C MET A 166 9.37 -4.41 -6.85
N ALA A 167 9.51 -3.23 -7.44
CA ALA A 167 10.71 -2.83 -8.18
C ALA A 167 11.55 -1.80 -7.42
N ASP A 168 10.93 -0.95 -6.61
CA ASP A 168 11.60 0.07 -5.78
C ASP A 168 10.62 0.61 -4.71
N GLY A 169 11.10 1.49 -3.81
CA GLY A 169 10.32 2.07 -2.72
C GLY A 169 10.44 1.28 -1.41
N GLU A 170 9.57 1.60 -0.45
CA GLU A 170 9.60 0.99 0.87
C GLU A 170 8.20 0.62 1.35
N ILE A 171 8.04 -0.60 1.85
CA ILE A 171 6.83 -1.09 2.52
C ILE A 171 7.19 -1.45 3.96
N ILE A 172 6.49 -0.84 4.92
CA ILE A 172 6.69 -1.09 6.36
C ILE A 172 5.37 -1.62 6.93
N ILE A 173 5.39 -2.85 7.45
CA ILE A 173 4.28 -3.45 8.18
C ILE A 173 4.68 -3.53 9.64
N GLU A 174 3.95 -2.83 10.52
CA GLU A 174 4.25 -2.83 11.95
C GLU A 174 3.76 -4.11 12.64
N GLY A 175 2.73 -4.74 12.12
CA GLY A 175 2.23 -6.04 12.50
C GLY A 175 2.89 -7.20 11.73
N SER A 176 2.13 -8.26 11.59
CA SER A 176 2.52 -9.50 10.89
C SER A 176 2.00 -9.53 9.46
N VAL A 177 2.55 -10.43 8.66
CA VAL A 177 2.15 -10.60 7.25
C VAL A 177 1.80 -12.05 6.94
N GLY A 178 0.92 -12.22 5.96
CA GLY A 178 0.56 -13.52 5.41
C GLY A 178 1.66 -14.13 4.55
N LYS A 179 1.26 -15.00 3.64
CA LYS A 179 2.15 -15.78 2.78
C LYS A 179 2.73 -14.95 1.65
N MET A 180 3.90 -15.38 1.18
CA MET A 180 4.54 -14.88 -0.04
C MET A 180 4.86 -13.37 -0.01
N ALA A 181 5.19 -12.82 1.16
CA ALA A 181 5.67 -11.45 1.25
C ALA A 181 6.90 -11.26 0.33
N GLY A 182 6.84 -10.30 -0.61
CA GLY A 182 7.91 -10.02 -1.57
C GLY A 182 8.07 -11.06 -2.67
N ILE A 183 7.02 -11.83 -3.01
CA ILE A 183 7.10 -12.76 -4.14
C ILE A 183 7.43 -12.01 -5.43
N HIS A 184 8.33 -12.57 -6.24
CA HIS A 184 8.86 -11.98 -7.49
C HIS A 184 9.49 -10.58 -7.33
N MET A 185 9.86 -10.18 -6.12
CA MET A 185 10.45 -8.86 -5.83
C MET A 185 11.75 -8.66 -6.63
N GLN A 186 11.89 -7.51 -7.27
CA GLN A 186 13.04 -7.14 -8.10
C GLN A 186 13.92 -6.06 -7.45
N GLY A 187 13.38 -5.30 -6.51
CA GLY A 187 14.07 -4.20 -5.84
C GLY A 187 13.21 -3.60 -4.71
N GLY A 188 13.74 -2.53 -4.09
CA GLY A 188 13.06 -1.89 -2.97
C GLY A 188 13.26 -2.61 -1.64
N ARG A 189 12.46 -2.24 -0.64
CA ARG A 189 12.64 -2.72 0.73
C ARG A 189 11.30 -3.01 1.41
N ILE A 190 11.18 -4.19 2.01
CA ILE A 190 10.04 -4.59 2.83
C ILE A 190 10.53 -4.82 4.26
N ILE A 191 9.91 -4.14 5.24
CA ILE A 191 10.20 -4.32 6.67
C ILE A 191 8.93 -4.83 7.35
N VAL A 192 8.98 -6.00 7.94
CA VAL A 192 7.92 -6.60 8.75
C VAL A 192 8.37 -6.62 10.21
N LYS A 193 7.71 -5.84 11.06
CA LYS A 193 8.06 -5.79 12.50
C LYS A 193 7.51 -6.99 13.28
N GLY A 194 6.38 -7.55 12.83
CA GLY A 194 5.80 -8.80 13.34
C GLY A 194 6.36 -10.04 12.67
N ASP A 195 5.55 -11.07 12.64
CA ASP A 195 5.88 -12.40 12.09
C ASP A 195 5.52 -12.47 10.59
N ALA A 196 6.17 -13.38 9.86
CA ALA A 196 5.82 -13.70 8.47
C ALA A 196 5.44 -15.17 8.34
N ASP A 197 4.33 -15.43 7.63
CA ASP A 197 3.89 -16.77 7.26
C ASP A 197 4.82 -17.36 6.16
N LEU A 198 4.42 -18.43 5.52
CA LEU A 198 5.20 -19.23 4.57
C LEU A 198 5.67 -18.43 3.33
N TRP A 199 6.86 -18.78 2.84
CA TRP A 199 7.38 -18.42 1.53
C TRP A 199 7.73 -16.94 1.33
N ALA A 200 8.16 -16.25 2.37
CA ALA A 200 8.69 -14.90 2.23
C ALA A 200 9.86 -14.87 1.24
N GLY A 201 9.83 -13.97 0.27
CA GLY A 201 10.83 -13.80 -0.78
C GLY A 201 10.79 -14.87 -1.87
N ALA A 202 9.69 -15.65 -1.98
CA ALA A 202 9.57 -16.63 -3.06
C ALA A 202 9.84 -15.98 -4.43
N GLU A 203 10.71 -16.60 -5.21
CA GLU A 203 11.07 -16.15 -6.55
C GLU A 203 11.58 -14.69 -6.62
N MET A 204 12.10 -14.13 -5.52
CA MET A 204 12.71 -12.80 -5.54
C MET A 204 14.05 -12.81 -6.30
N GLU A 205 14.29 -11.77 -7.09
CA GLU A 205 15.53 -11.58 -7.83
C GLU A 205 16.41 -10.47 -7.22
N GLY A 206 15.80 -9.50 -6.51
CA GLY A 206 16.49 -8.36 -5.91
C GLY A 206 15.71 -7.76 -4.75
N GLY A 207 16.25 -6.68 -4.18
CA GLY A 207 15.66 -5.99 -3.04
C GLY A 207 15.96 -6.64 -1.69
N GLU A 208 15.33 -6.11 -0.63
CA GLU A 208 15.56 -6.54 0.74
C GLU A 208 14.22 -6.79 1.47
N ILE A 209 14.10 -7.94 2.12
CA ILE A 209 13.00 -8.27 3.01
C ILE A 209 13.58 -8.48 4.41
N ILE A 210 13.11 -7.72 5.39
CA ILE A 210 13.56 -7.77 6.77
C ILE A 210 12.39 -8.21 7.67
N ILE A 211 12.50 -9.40 8.27
CA ILE A 211 11.51 -9.93 9.23
C ILE A 211 12.08 -9.78 10.63
N MET A 212 11.49 -8.86 11.41
CA MET A 212 11.92 -8.59 12.80
C MET A 212 11.32 -9.59 13.79
N GLY A 213 10.21 -10.23 13.44
CA GLY A 213 9.58 -11.33 14.18
C GLY A 213 10.11 -12.69 13.74
N ARG A 214 9.21 -13.68 13.76
CA ARG A 214 9.50 -15.04 13.30
C ARG A 214 9.09 -15.19 11.85
N ALA A 215 9.88 -15.96 11.09
CA ALA A 215 9.48 -16.48 9.79
C ALA A 215 9.14 -17.97 9.94
N GLU A 216 8.04 -18.38 9.33
CA GLU A 216 7.60 -19.78 9.41
C GLU A 216 8.56 -20.73 8.70
N ASP A 217 9.14 -20.29 7.56
CA ASP A 217 10.12 -21.08 6.81
C ASP A 217 11.16 -20.20 6.10
N VAL A 218 12.16 -20.88 5.54
CA VAL A 218 13.10 -20.34 4.53
C VAL A 218 13.12 -21.31 3.36
N LEU A 219 12.81 -20.79 2.17
CA LEU A 219 12.79 -21.62 0.96
C LEU A 219 14.16 -22.22 0.63
N PRO A 220 14.21 -23.46 0.08
CA PRO A 220 15.47 -24.12 -0.25
C PRO A 220 16.34 -23.39 -1.27
N GLY A 221 15.77 -22.48 -2.05
CA GLY A 221 16.50 -21.64 -3.03
C GLY A 221 17.34 -20.53 -2.40
N PHE A 222 17.19 -20.27 -1.09
CA PHE A 222 18.00 -19.29 -0.39
C PHE A 222 19.31 -19.86 0.15
N LYS A 223 20.40 -19.11 -0.01
CA LYS A 223 21.71 -19.44 0.50
C LYS A 223 22.03 -18.60 1.73
N TYR A 224 22.36 -19.26 2.84
CA TYR A 224 22.77 -18.62 4.08
C TYR A 224 24.14 -17.97 3.97
N GLU A 225 24.28 -16.69 4.30
CA GLU A 225 25.53 -15.91 4.20
C GLU A 225 26.08 -15.45 5.58
N GLY A 226 25.37 -15.77 6.69
CA GLY A 226 25.87 -15.44 8.03
C GLY A 226 24.94 -14.53 8.83
N VAL A 227 25.48 -13.93 9.89
CA VAL A 227 24.77 -12.97 10.75
C VAL A 227 25.31 -11.58 10.48
N THR A 228 24.41 -10.60 10.35
CA THR A 228 24.77 -9.20 10.09
C THR A 228 23.81 -8.24 10.81
N GLU A 229 24.16 -6.99 10.86
CA GLU A 229 23.25 -5.87 11.16
C GLU A 229 22.65 -5.34 9.86
N VAL A 230 21.45 -4.76 9.93
CA VAL A 230 20.75 -4.15 8.79
C VAL A 230 20.63 -2.65 9.06
N ASP A 231 21.02 -1.83 8.10
CA ASP A 231 21.00 -0.37 8.24
C ASP A 231 19.59 0.15 8.54
N GLY A 232 19.48 0.99 9.58
CA GLY A 232 18.23 1.58 10.04
C GLY A 232 17.28 0.62 10.75
N VAL A 233 17.65 -0.66 10.96
CA VAL A 233 16.81 -1.66 11.66
C VAL A 233 17.57 -2.24 12.86
N PRO A 234 17.01 -2.15 14.08
CA PRO A 234 17.72 -2.60 15.27
C PRO A 234 17.85 -4.13 15.34
N GLY A 235 18.98 -4.62 15.87
CA GLY A 235 19.21 -6.04 16.08
C GLY A 235 20.17 -6.69 15.08
N THR A 236 20.32 -7.99 15.17
CA THR A 236 21.14 -8.80 14.29
C THR A 236 20.27 -9.82 13.55
N TYR A 237 20.65 -10.14 12.33
CA TYR A 237 19.83 -10.92 11.41
C TYR A 237 20.63 -12.03 10.75
N HIS A 238 20.03 -13.19 10.61
CA HIS A 238 20.48 -14.18 9.65
C HIS A 238 20.22 -13.67 8.25
N MET A 239 21.26 -13.53 7.45
CA MET A 239 21.16 -13.07 6.06
C MET A 239 21.16 -14.27 5.11
N PHE A 240 20.21 -14.26 4.20
CA PHE A 240 20.08 -15.22 3.11
C PHE A 240 20.04 -14.46 1.77
N VAL A 241 20.66 -15.03 0.75
CA VAL A 241 20.64 -14.51 -0.63
C VAL A 241 19.90 -15.50 -1.51
N GLY A 242 18.97 -15.02 -2.32
CA GLY A 242 18.13 -15.83 -3.21
C GLY A 242 16.92 -15.02 -3.74
N ASP A 243 15.91 -15.63 -4.33
CA ASP A 243 15.71 -17.07 -4.43
C ASP A 243 16.41 -17.63 -5.67
N HIS A 244 17.37 -18.53 -5.51
CA HIS A 244 18.10 -19.15 -6.63
C HIS A 244 17.24 -20.08 -7.49
N ALA A 245 15.95 -20.28 -7.18
CA ALA A 245 14.98 -20.87 -8.08
C ALA A 245 14.84 -20.05 -9.38
N CYS A 246 15.05 -18.72 -9.34
CA CYS A 246 15.01 -17.82 -10.48
C CYS A 246 16.31 -17.79 -11.29
N GLY A 247 17.41 -18.34 -10.76
CA GLY A 247 18.69 -18.35 -11.46
C GLY A 247 19.91 -18.15 -10.55
N PRO A 248 21.13 -18.23 -11.11
CA PRO A 248 22.35 -18.12 -10.31
C PRO A 248 22.72 -16.68 -9.92
N ASP A 249 22.22 -15.67 -10.65
CA ASP A 249 22.67 -14.28 -10.56
C ASP A 249 21.70 -13.40 -9.76
N VAL A 250 20.86 -14.00 -8.88
CA VAL A 250 19.94 -13.27 -8.01
C VAL A 250 20.68 -12.57 -6.88
N GLU A 251 20.22 -11.36 -6.53
CA GLU A 251 20.82 -10.50 -5.49
C GLU A 251 19.84 -10.18 -4.35
N GLY A 252 18.64 -10.77 -4.35
CA GLY A 252 17.63 -10.59 -3.33
C GLY A 252 18.15 -11.00 -1.95
N LYS A 253 17.80 -10.26 -0.91
CA LYS A 253 18.23 -10.52 0.46
C LYS A 253 17.04 -10.67 1.39
N LEU A 254 17.00 -11.80 2.09
CA LEU A 254 16.07 -12.05 3.18
C LEU A 254 16.84 -12.01 4.50
N TYR A 255 16.37 -11.16 5.43
CA TYR A 255 16.94 -10.99 6.75
C TYR A 255 15.94 -11.45 7.81
N LEU A 256 16.34 -12.43 8.62
CA LEU A 256 15.53 -12.97 9.71
C LEU A 256 16.17 -12.65 11.05
N ASN A 257 15.42 -12.07 11.99
CA ASN A 257 15.91 -11.77 13.33
C ASN A 257 16.59 -13.00 13.98
N SER A 258 17.88 -12.88 14.26
CA SER A 258 18.69 -14.04 14.70
C SER A 258 18.36 -14.53 16.11
N ALA A 259 17.72 -13.68 16.94
CA ALA A 259 17.28 -14.07 18.28
C ALA A 259 15.98 -14.88 18.29
N LEU A 260 15.14 -14.73 17.25
CA LEU A 260 13.82 -15.36 17.17
C LEU A 260 13.77 -16.52 16.17
N ASN A 261 14.68 -16.55 15.20
CA ASN A 261 14.76 -17.57 14.17
C ASN A 261 16.01 -18.42 14.40
N PRO A 262 15.91 -19.74 14.50
CA PRO A 262 17.09 -20.59 14.69
C PRO A 262 18.00 -20.53 13.45
N ARG A 263 19.27 -20.75 13.67
CA ARG A 263 20.25 -20.92 12.58
C ARG A 263 19.83 -22.10 11.70
N PRO A 264 19.81 -21.97 10.36
CA PRO A 264 19.48 -23.06 9.44
C PRO A 264 20.52 -24.20 9.51
#